data_5217f9181d010af00e0ada3f35b091bc
#
_entry.id   5217f9181d010af00e0ada3f35b091bc
#
_cell.length_a   1.000
_cell.length_b   1.000
_cell.length_c   1.000
_cell.angle_alpha   90.00
_cell.angle_beta   90.00
_cell.angle_gamma   90.00
#
_symmetry.space_group_name_H-M   'P 1'
#
loop_
_entity.id
_entity.type
_entity.pdbx_description
1 polymer ?
#
loop_
_entity_poly.entity_id
_entity_poly.type
_entity_poly.pdbx_seq_one_letter_code
_entity_poly.pdbx_strand_id
1 'polypeptide(L)'
;MNIFVTDPNPVICAQVLPDKHIVKMPLECCQMLSIVASEKWGHGFGNLPKADGTPYKTTKGAFRNHPCTVWASDFVLNWRWLIQHGLALCEEYSHRYQKIHTCLHTLAYANQIFPYGDPAGRSGKEPKPFARAMPDEFKYDTGIDTFTAYKMYISSKPWVASNYLRDPSRKPDWV
;
A
#
# COMPACT_ATOMS: atom_id res chain seq x y z
N MET A 1 -9.27 1.21 -3.68
CA MET A 1 -7.80 1.23 -3.56
C MET A 1 -7.40 2.06 -2.35
N ASN A 2 -6.43 1.64 -1.57
CA ASN A 2 -6.03 2.33 -0.35
C ASN A 2 -4.60 1.89 0.08
N ILE A 3 -4.01 2.57 1.08
CA ILE A 3 -2.75 2.19 1.73
C ILE A 3 -2.94 1.85 3.21
N PHE A 4 -4.05 2.28 3.83
CA PHE A 4 -4.39 2.06 5.25
C PHE A 4 -3.22 2.28 6.20
N VAL A 5 -2.51 3.40 6.03
CA VAL A 5 -1.31 3.71 6.78
C VAL A 5 -1.62 4.09 8.23
N THR A 6 -1.36 3.17 9.16
CA THR A 6 -1.60 3.33 10.61
C THR A 6 -0.33 3.63 11.39
N ASP A 7 0.83 3.46 10.75
CA ASP A 7 2.16 3.67 11.32
C ASP A 7 3.15 4.10 10.22
N PRO A 8 4.12 4.97 10.50
CA PRO A 8 5.16 5.31 9.52
C PRO A 8 6.04 4.11 9.15
N ASN A 9 6.19 3.13 10.05
CA ASN A 9 6.90 1.89 9.76
C ASN A 9 5.98 0.94 8.96
N PRO A 10 6.33 0.56 7.72
CA PRO A 10 5.49 -0.26 6.85
C PRO A 10 5.23 -1.67 7.40
N VAL A 11 6.15 -2.21 8.21
CA VAL A 11 6.01 -3.54 8.83
C VAL A 11 5.00 -3.48 9.98
N ILE A 12 5.15 -2.52 10.89
CA ILE A 12 4.20 -2.31 12.00
C ILE A 12 2.81 -2.03 11.43
N CYS A 13 2.74 -1.18 10.38
CA CYS A 13 1.49 -0.89 9.69
C CYS A 13 0.81 -2.16 9.16
N ALA A 14 1.56 -3.08 8.53
CA ALA A 14 1.02 -4.33 8.01
C ALA A 14 0.50 -5.25 9.14
N GLN A 15 1.24 -5.37 10.23
CA GLN A 15 0.93 -6.29 11.32
C GLN A 15 -0.39 -6.00 12.04
N VAL A 16 -0.81 -4.74 12.12
CA VAL A 16 -2.03 -4.33 12.84
C VAL A 16 -3.29 -4.30 11.99
N LEU A 17 -3.18 -4.58 10.68
CA LEU A 17 -4.35 -4.60 9.81
C LEU A 17 -5.21 -5.87 10.01
N PRO A 18 -6.56 -5.77 9.88
CA PRO A 18 -7.46 -6.91 10.03
C PRO A 18 -7.30 -7.93 8.90
N ASP A 19 -7.71 -9.17 9.12
CA ASP A 19 -7.53 -10.30 8.21
C ASP A 19 -7.98 -10.02 6.76
N LYS A 20 -9.12 -9.33 6.59
CA LYS A 20 -9.59 -8.93 5.24
C LYS A 20 -8.63 -8.01 4.52
N HIS A 21 -7.95 -7.09 5.24
CA HIS A 21 -6.95 -6.21 4.64
C HIS A 21 -5.68 -6.99 4.30
N ILE A 22 -5.23 -7.91 5.16
CA ILE A 22 -4.06 -8.75 4.87
C ILE A 22 -4.24 -9.56 3.59
N VAL A 23 -5.45 -10.04 3.29
CA VAL A 23 -5.74 -10.76 2.04
C VAL A 23 -5.78 -9.83 0.83
N LYS A 24 -6.31 -8.62 0.96
CA LYS A 24 -6.61 -7.76 -0.19
C LYS A 24 -5.52 -6.73 -0.51
N MET A 25 -4.89 -6.16 0.51
CA MET A 25 -4.01 -5.00 0.32
C MET A 25 -2.74 -5.29 -0.47
N PRO A 26 -2.12 -6.49 -0.46
CA PRO A 26 -1.02 -6.79 -1.36
C PRO A 26 -1.37 -6.58 -2.84
N LEU A 27 -2.59 -6.94 -3.25
CA LEU A 27 -3.07 -6.71 -4.62
C LEU A 27 -3.18 -5.20 -4.93
N GLU A 28 -3.70 -4.41 -4.00
CA GLU A 28 -3.82 -2.96 -4.21
C GLU A 28 -2.45 -2.28 -4.28
N CYS A 29 -1.46 -2.73 -3.51
CA CYS A 29 -0.06 -2.30 -3.64
C CYS A 29 0.49 -2.61 -5.05
N CYS A 30 0.30 -3.85 -5.55
CA CYS A 30 0.72 -4.23 -6.89
C CYS A 30 0.06 -3.37 -7.97
N GLN A 31 -1.23 -3.09 -7.85
CA GLN A 31 -1.97 -2.27 -8.81
C GLN A 31 -1.44 -0.83 -8.86
N MET A 32 -1.21 -0.20 -7.71
CA MET A 32 -0.63 1.14 -7.63
C MET A 32 0.79 1.18 -8.21
N LEU A 33 1.65 0.25 -7.78
CA LEU A 33 3.04 0.17 -8.26
C LEU A 33 3.11 -0.12 -9.76
N SER A 34 2.21 -0.93 -10.31
CA SER A 34 2.16 -1.22 -11.74
C SER A 34 1.84 0.01 -12.58
N ILE A 35 0.94 0.87 -12.07
CA ILE A 35 0.62 2.15 -12.70
C ILE A 35 1.82 3.08 -12.61
N VAL A 36 2.45 3.20 -11.46
CA VAL A 36 3.65 4.03 -11.24
C VAL A 36 4.81 3.60 -12.14
N ALA A 37 4.98 2.29 -12.35
CA ALA A 37 6.03 1.72 -13.18
C ALA A 37 5.79 1.89 -14.68
N SER A 38 4.55 2.06 -15.15
CA SER A 38 4.19 2.00 -16.57
C SER A 38 4.90 3.07 -17.41
N GLU A 39 5.31 2.69 -18.64
CA GLU A 39 6.01 3.58 -19.57
C GLU A 39 5.13 4.75 -20.02
N LYS A 40 3.83 4.49 -20.20
CA LYS A 40 2.91 5.49 -20.78
C LYS A 40 2.43 6.52 -19.76
N TRP A 41 2.54 6.23 -18.48
CA TRP A 41 1.91 7.08 -17.49
C TRP A 41 2.70 7.23 -16.19
N GLY A 42 3.67 6.39 -15.92
CA GLY A 42 4.50 6.40 -14.72
C GLY A 42 5.93 6.80 -14.97
N HIS A 43 6.84 6.07 -14.38
CA HIS A 43 8.28 6.36 -14.39
C HIS A 43 9.06 5.59 -15.45
N GLY A 44 8.41 4.83 -16.34
CA GLY A 44 9.05 4.14 -17.43
C GLY A 44 9.85 2.89 -17.05
N PHE A 45 9.56 2.28 -15.91
CA PHE A 45 10.22 1.04 -15.47
C PHE A 45 9.64 -0.23 -16.12
N GLY A 46 8.62 -0.08 -16.96
CA GLY A 46 7.90 -1.19 -17.58
C GLY A 46 6.72 -1.70 -16.75
N ASN A 47 5.92 -2.56 -17.35
CA ASN A 47 4.76 -3.16 -16.68
C ASN A 47 5.22 -4.23 -15.68
N LEU A 48 4.65 -4.23 -14.48
CA LEU A 48 4.93 -5.28 -13.50
C LEU A 48 4.26 -6.60 -13.91
N PRO A 49 4.95 -7.75 -13.79
CA PRO A 49 4.37 -9.06 -14.05
C PRO A 49 3.53 -9.54 -12.87
N LYS A 50 2.46 -10.27 -13.15
CA LYS A 50 1.76 -11.09 -12.17
C LYS A 50 2.50 -12.41 -11.96
N ALA A 51 2.02 -13.23 -11.02
CA ALA A 51 2.62 -14.53 -10.74
C ALA A 51 2.61 -15.51 -11.94
N ASP A 52 1.65 -15.37 -12.86
CA ASP A 52 1.56 -16.13 -14.10
C ASP A 52 2.42 -15.56 -15.25
N GLY A 53 3.22 -14.52 -14.97
CA GLY A 53 4.06 -13.83 -15.95
C GLY A 53 3.32 -12.82 -16.84
N THR A 54 1.98 -12.77 -16.79
CA THR A 54 1.23 -11.78 -17.57
C THR A 54 1.38 -10.39 -16.96
N PRO A 55 1.49 -9.31 -17.78
CA PRO A 55 1.65 -7.96 -17.25
C PRO A 55 0.33 -7.43 -16.69
N TYR A 56 0.43 -6.53 -15.69
CA TYR A 56 -0.70 -5.72 -15.28
C TYR A 56 -1.15 -4.79 -16.42
N LYS A 57 -2.46 -4.65 -16.59
CA LYS A 57 -3.04 -3.74 -17.59
C LYS A 57 -3.06 -2.32 -17.04
N THR A 58 -2.12 -1.48 -17.46
CA THR A 58 -1.99 -0.08 -17.01
C THR A 58 -2.53 0.94 -18.01
N THR A 59 -2.77 0.53 -19.27
CA THR A 59 -3.11 1.42 -20.37
C THR A 59 -4.39 2.22 -20.18
N LYS A 60 -5.38 1.68 -19.51
CA LYS A 60 -6.63 2.39 -19.19
C LYS A 60 -6.54 3.18 -17.88
N GLY A 61 -5.53 2.94 -17.05
CA GLY A 61 -5.19 3.70 -15.87
C GLY A 61 -6.36 3.97 -14.91
N ALA A 62 -7.25 3.00 -14.71
CA ALA A 62 -8.49 3.19 -13.95
C ALA A 62 -8.27 3.86 -12.57
N PHE A 63 -7.11 3.63 -11.95
CA PHE A 63 -6.76 4.17 -10.65
C PHE A 63 -5.61 5.19 -10.68
N ARG A 64 -5.22 5.68 -11.85
CA ARG A 64 -4.07 6.60 -11.97
C ARG A 64 -4.24 7.91 -11.21
N ASN A 65 -5.47 8.43 -11.14
CA ASN A 65 -5.79 9.66 -10.45
C ASN A 65 -6.22 9.41 -8.98
N HIS A 66 -6.15 8.16 -8.51
CA HIS A 66 -6.47 7.86 -7.12
C HIS A 66 -5.43 8.48 -6.19
N PRO A 67 -5.82 9.13 -5.07
CA PRO A 67 -4.88 9.84 -4.20
C PRO A 67 -3.66 9.03 -3.78
N CYS A 68 -3.85 7.75 -3.43
CA CYS A 68 -2.74 6.88 -3.04
C CYS A 68 -1.79 6.54 -4.22
N THR A 69 -2.31 6.44 -5.45
CA THR A 69 -1.47 6.21 -6.64
C THR A 69 -0.66 7.46 -6.97
N VAL A 70 -1.28 8.63 -6.92
CA VAL A 70 -0.61 9.93 -7.11
C VAL A 70 0.50 10.09 -6.06
N TRP A 71 0.17 9.87 -4.78
CA TRP A 71 1.14 9.90 -3.69
C TRP A 71 2.32 8.94 -3.94
N ALA A 72 2.04 7.70 -4.31
CA ALA A 72 3.09 6.71 -4.60
C ALA A 72 4.01 7.13 -5.75
N SER A 73 3.48 7.86 -6.77
CA SER A 73 4.26 8.31 -7.91
C SER A 73 5.08 9.58 -7.66
N ASP A 74 4.75 10.35 -6.63
CA ASP A 74 5.30 11.69 -6.43
C ASP A 74 6.77 11.69 -5.96
N PHE A 75 7.18 10.67 -5.20
CA PHE A 75 8.50 10.68 -4.57
C PHE A 75 9.08 9.27 -4.38
N VAL A 76 10.41 9.16 -4.46
CA VAL A 76 11.11 7.86 -4.33
C VAL A 76 10.80 7.16 -3.00
N LEU A 77 10.76 7.87 -1.90
CA LEU A 77 10.46 7.27 -0.59
C LEU A 77 9.03 6.76 -0.49
N ASN A 78 8.08 7.33 -1.26
CA ASN A 78 6.69 6.90 -1.25
C ASN A 78 6.53 5.52 -1.90
N TRP A 79 7.09 5.31 -3.11
CA TRP A 79 7.01 3.97 -3.72
C TRP A 79 7.87 2.95 -2.98
N ARG A 80 9.01 3.36 -2.39
CA ARG A 80 9.80 2.46 -1.55
C ARG A 80 9.03 2.02 -0.31
N TRP A 81 8.34 2.96 0.37
CA TRP A 81 7.46 2.64 1.48
C TRP A 81 6.34 1.67 1.03
N LEU A 82 5.70 1.95 -0.11
CA LEU A 82 4.61 1.11 -0.63
C LEU A 82 5.08 -0.31 -0.98
N ILE A 83 6.29 -0.46 -1.54
CA ILE A 83 6.90 -1.76 -1.80
C ILE A 83 7.15 -2.50 -0.48
N GLN A 84 7.77 -1.86 0.49
CA GLN A 84 8.06 -2.45 1.80
C GLN A 84 6.77 -2.86 2.54
N HIS A 85 5.75 -2.00 2.48
CA HIS A 85 4.44 -2.32 3.05
C HIS A 85 3.78 -3.52 2.36
N GLY A 86 3.81 -3.56 1.04
CA GLY A 86 3.30 -4.70 0.27
C GLY A 86 4.00 -6.01 0.58
N LEU A 87 5.33 -6.00 0.72
CA LEU A 87 6.13 -7.16 1.13
C LEU A 87 5.77 -7.60 2.56
N ALA A 88 5.71 -6.66 3.50
CA ALA A 88 5.31 -6.93 4.88
C ALA A 88 3.90 -7.51 4.99
N LEU A 89 2.95 -7.04 4.16
CA LEU A 89 1.62 -7.63 4.05
C LEU A 89 1.64 -9.08 3.55
N CYS A 90 2.52 -9.39 2.60
CA CYS A 90 2.70 -10.77 2.13
C CYS A 90 3.32 -11.67 3.21
N GLU A 91 4.27 -11.17 3.99
CA GLU A 91 4.85 -11.88 5.14
C GLU A 91 3.79 -12.13 6.21
N GLU A 92 3.00 -11.10 6.56
CA GLU A 92 1.91 -11.21 7.52
C GLU A 92 0.81 -12.17 7.03
N TYR A 93 0.52 -12.18 5.71
CA TYR A 93 -0.36 -13.19 5.11
C TYR A 93 0.20 -14.60 5.31
N SER A 94 1.49 -14.80 5.05
CA SER A 94 2.13 -16.11 5.24
C SER A 94 2.11 -16.54 6.70
N HIS A 95 2.33 -15.63 7.64
CA HIS A 95 2.22 -15.86 9.07
C HIS A 95 0.81 -16.32 9.47
N ARG A 96 -0.23 -15.58 9.05
CA ARG A 96 -1.63 -15.85 9.46
C ARG A 96 -2.27 -17.03 8.75
N TYR A 97 -1.94 -17.26 7.49
CA TYR A 97 -2.63 -18.25 6.63
C TYR A 97 -1.79 -19.47 6.29
N GLN A 98 -0.51 -19.49 6.66
CA GLN A 98 0.46 -20.56 6.32
C GLN A 98 0.52 -20.84 4.80
N LYS A 99 0.42 -19.75 4.00
CA LYS A 99 0.40 -19.76 2.53
C LYS A 99 1.17 -18.58 1.98
N ILE A 100 1.73 -18.74 0.80
CA ILE A 100 2.39 -17.64 0.08
C ILE A 100 1.33 -16.84 -0.68
N HIS A 101 1.32 -15.52 -0.48
CA HIS A 101 0.45 -14.63 -1.25
C HIS A 101 0.97 -14.47 -2.68
N THR A 102 0.10 -14.62 -3.68
CA THR A 102 0.49 -14.55 -5.12
C THR A 102 1.13 -13.23 -5.52
N CYS A 103 0.78 -12.13 -4.84
CA CYS A 103 1.37 -10.81 -5.08
C CYS A 103 2.83 -10.70 -4.63
N LEU A 104 3.37 -11.63 -3.84
CA LEU A 104 4.77 -11.62 -3.42
C LEU A 104 5.72 -11.56 -4.62
N HIS A 105 5.43 -12.33 -5.68
CA HIS A 105 6.23 -12.32 -6.91
C HIS A 105 6.33 -10.92 -7.53
N THR A 106 5.19 -10.25 -7.71
CA THR A 106 5.12 -8.90 -8.28
C THR A 106 5.84 -7.86 -7.40
N LEU A 107 5.67 -7.95 -6.08
CA LEU A 107 6.30 -7.03 -5.13
C LEU A 107 7.81 -7.22 -5.05
N ALA A 108 8.28 -8.47 -5.08
CA ALA A 108 9.71 -8.79 -5.14
C ALA A 108 10.34 -8.25 -6.45
N TYR A 109 9.66 -8.42 -7.58
CA TYR A 109 10.09 -7.86 -8.85
C TYR A 109 10.12 -6.31 -8.81
N ALA A 110 9.07 -5.67 -8.28
CA ALA A 110 9.06 -4.22 -8.10
C ALA A 110 10.23 -3.75 -7.22
N ASN A 111 10.56 -4.49 -6.15
CA ASN A 111 11.68 -4.17 -5.27
C ASN A 111 13.05 -4.20 -6.01
N GLN A 112 13.17 -5.00 -7.07
CA GLN A 112 14.39 -5.07 -7.88
C GLN A 112 14.48 -3.93 -8.89
N ILE A 113 13.37 -3.60 -9.58
CA ILE A 113 13.41 -2.63 -10.69
C ILE A 113 13.25 -1.18 -10.25
N PHE A 114 12.53 -0.90 -9.16
CA PHE A 114 12.38 0.47 -8.67
C PHE A 114 13.69 0.95 -8.03
N PRO A 115 14.24 2.09 -8.47
CA PRO A 115 15.51 2.58 -7.96
C PRO A 115 15.43 2.99 -6.49
N TYR A 116 16.55 2.87 -5.80
CA TYR A 116 16.72 3.37 -4.43
C TYR A 116 17.00 4.87 -4.38
N GLY A 117 17.54 5.43 -5.46
CA GLY A 117 17.77 6.85 -5.65
C GLY A 117 16.68 7.51 -6.48
N ASP A 118 16.78 8.82 -6.66
CA ASP A 118 15.90 9.59 -7.52
C ASP A 118 16.53 9.73 -8.94
N PRO A 119 16.17 8.85 -9.90
CA PRO A 119 16.77 8.89 -11.22
C PRO A 119 16.33 10.12 -12.04
N ALA A 120 15.31 10.84 -11.60
CA ALA A 120 14.76 11.98 -12.32
C ALA A 120 15.17 13.33 -11.70
N GLY A 121 16.08 13.34 -10.70
CA GLY A 121 16.52 14.57 -10.05
C GLY A 121 15.40 15.32 -9.30
N ARG A 122 14.34 14.59 -8.89
CA ARG A 122 13.19 15.18 -8.19
C ARG A 122 13.46 15.40 -6.69
N SER A 123 14.65 15.10 -6.23
CA SER A 123 15.10 15.16 -4.83
C SER A 123 15.07 16.56 -4.19
N GLY A 124 14.68 17.59 -4.93
CA GLY A 124 14.47 18.93 -4.37
C GLY A 124 13.06 19.16 -3.79
N LYS A 125 12.16 18.17 -3.86
CA LYS A 125 10.81 18.26 -3.27
C LYS A 125 10.76 17.45 -2.00
N GLU A 126 10.21 18.02 -0.95
CA GLU A 126 9.93 17.27 0.27
C GLU A 126 8.89 16.15 -0.01
N PRO A 127 9.03 14.98 0.67
CA PRO A 127 8.02 13.93 0.58
C PRO A 127 6.65 14.49 0.97
N LYS A 128 5.65 14.30 0.12
CA LYS A 128 4.28 14.67 0.49
C LYS A 128 3.78 13.77 1.61
N PRO A 129 2.96 14.28 2.53
CA PRO A 129 2.27 13.48 3.52
C PRO A 129 1.52 12.31 2.87
N PHE A 130 1.36 11.22 3.60
CA PHE A 130 0.55 10.08 3.16
C PHE A 130 -0.85 10.51 2.72
N ALA A 131 -1.31 9.98 1.59
CA ALA A 131 -2.64 10.30 1.08
C ALA A 131 -3.74 9.76 2.01
N ARG A 132 -4.73 10.59 2.32
CA ARG A 132 -5.93 10.20 3.07
C ARG A 132 -7.03 9.78 2.09
N ALA A 133 -7.14 8.48 1.79
CA ALA A 133 -8.19 7.92 0.95
C ALA A 133 -9.28 7.29 1.85
N MET A 134 -10.14 8.12 2.40
CA MET A 134 -11.13 7.77 3.40
C MET A 134 -12.33 8.73 3.32
N PRO A 135 -13.46 8.46 4.03
CA PRO A 135 -14.58 9.38 4.12
C PRO A 135 -14.19 10.78 4.58
N ASP A 136 -14.96 11.77 4.16
CA ASP A 136 -14.64 13.20 4.34
C ASP A 136 -14.49 13.61 5.81
N GLU A 137 -15.22 12.98 6.71
CA GLU A 137 -15.15 13.19 8.16
C GLU A 137 -13.76 12.93 8.75
N PHE A 138 -13.02 11.93 8.22
CA PHE A 138 -11.64 11.65 8.63
C PHE A 138 -10.62 12.33 7.72
N LYS A 139 -10.97 12.48 6.43
CA LYS A 139 -10.07 12.98 5.40
C LYS A 139 -9.70 14.44 5.63
N TYR A 140 -10.68 15.27 5.99
CA TYR A 140 -10.51 16.71 6.13
C TYR A 140 -10.34 17.19 7.57
N ASP A 141 -10.32 16.27 8.54
CA ASP A 141 -10.00 16.61 9.92
C ASP A 141 -8.51 17.00 10.01
N THR A 142 -8.28 18.30 10.24
CA THR A 142 -6.93 18.89 10.40
C THR A 142 -6.41 18.80 11.82
N GLY A 143 -7.26 18.43 12.79
CA GLY A 143 -6.90 18.27 14.20
C GLY A 143 -6.19 16.96 14.51
N ILE A 144 -6.15 16.02 13.56
CA ILE A 144 -5.51 14.71 13.72
C ILE A 144 -4.48 14.45 12.62
N ASP A 145 -3.44 13.70 12.94
CA ASP A 145 -2.48 13.23 11.95
C ASP A 145 -3.06 12.12 11.04
N THR A 146 -2.34 11.80 9.97
CA THR A 146 -2.81 10.81 8.99
C THR A 146 -2.92 9.39 9.58
N PHE A 147 -2.03 9.02 10.48
CA PHE A 147 -2.05 7.69 11.10
C PHE A 147 -3.26 7.53 12.02
N THR A 148 -3.55 8.55 12.81
CA THR A 148 -4.76 8.61 13.67
C THR A 148 -6.02 8.59 12.82
N ALA A 149 -6.08 9.35 11.72
CA ALA A 149 -7.22 9.34 10.80
C ALA A 149 -7.49 7.94 10.23
N TYR A 150 -6.44 7.20 9.84
CA TYR A 150 -6.60 5.83 9.35
C TYR A 150 -7.02 4.85 10.47
N LYS A 151 -6.49 4.98 11.67
CA LYS A 151 -6.91 4.17 12.83
C LYS A 151 -8.41 4.36 13.10
N MET A 152 -8.87 5.60 13.17
CA MET A 152 -10.29 5.93 13.34
C MET A 152 -11.15 5.39 12.20
N TYR A 153 -10.73 5.57 10.95
CA TYR A 153 -11.44 5.05 9.78
C TYR A 153 -11.54 3.52 9.78
N ILE A 154 -10.48 2.81 10.15
CA ILE A 154 -10.52 1.35 10.27
C ILE A 154 -11.46 0.95 11.41
N SER A 155 -11.35 1.57 12.58
CA SER A 155 -12.16 1.27 13.76
C SER A 155 -13.65 1.56 13.55
N SER A 156 -14.02 2.51 12.69
CA SER A 156 -15.41 2.81 12.36
C SER A 156 -16.13 1.68 11.61
N LYS A 157 -15.40 0.68 11.11
CA LYS A 157 -16.01 -0.43 10.37
C LYS A 157 -16.63 -1.44 11.35
N PRO A 158 -17.94 -1.75 11.24
CA PRO A 158 -18.65 -2.58 12.22
C PRO A 158 -18.11 -4.01 12.33
N TRP A 159 -17.38 -4.48 11.32
CA TRP A 159 -16.83 -5.84 11.28
C TRP A 159 -15.38 -5.92 11.78
N VAL A 160 -14.70 -4.79 12.05
CA VAL A 160 -13.25 -4.81 12.28
C VAL A 160 -12.86 -5.54 13.54
N ALA A 161 -13.58 -5.32 14.66
CA ALA A 161 -13.25 -5.91 15.95
C ALA A 161 -13.29 -7.46 15.95
N SER A 162 -14.12 -8.06 15.07
CA SER A 162 -14.24 -9.51 14.88
C SER A 162 -13.36 -10.06 13.75
N ASN A 163 -12.47 -9.26 13.18
CA ASN A 163 -11.72 -9.63 11.98
C ASN A 163 -10.20 -9.79 12.23
N TYR A 164 -9.86 -10.37 13.38
CA TYR A 164 -8.51 -10.79 13.79
C TYR A 164 -8.53 -12.26 14.23
N LEU A 165 -9.20 -13.12 13.42
CA LEU A 165 -9.42 -14.52 13.76
C LEU A 165 -8.17 -15.38 13.54
N ARG A 166 -7.31 -14.99 12.61
CA ARG A 166 -6.12 -15.76 12.24
C ARG A 166 -4.99 -15.59 13.25
N ASP A 167 -4.88 -14.40 13.81
CA ASP A 167 -3.96 -14.09 14.90
C ASP A 167 -4.57 -12.98 15.79
N PRO A 168 -5.28 -13.33 16.86
CA PRO A 168 -5.87 -12.35 17.76
C PRO A 168 -4.86 -11.40 18.43
N SER A 169 -3.59 -11.81 18.56
CA SER A 169 -2.54 -10.96 19.16
C SER A 169 -2.18 -9.74 18.27
N ARG A 170 -2.56 -9.76 17.02
CA ARG A 170 -2.39 -8.65 16.07
C ARG A 170 -3.45 -7.57 16.21
N LYS A 171 -4.51 -7.81 16.97
CA LYS A 171 -5.55 -6.80 17.21
C LYS A 171 -4.97 -5.67 18.05
N PRO A 172 -4.95 -4.44 17.54
CA PRO A 172 -4.42 -3.31 18.29
C PRO A 172 -5.44 -2.73 19.27
N ASP A 173 -4.98 -2.00 20.28
CA ASP A 173 -5.82 -1.42 21.35
C ASP A 173 -6.82 -0.37 20.84
N TRP A 174 -6.58 0.19 19.65
CA TRP A 174 -7.46 1.20 19.05
C TRP A 174 -8.64 0.58 18.25
N VAL A 175 -8.79 -0.76 18.21
CA VAL A 175 -9.92 -1.49 17.58
C VAL A 175 -10.90 -2.04 18.61
#